data_aedf91adcb91e1b8f38a0bf6cbd8af86
#
_entry.id   aedf91adcb91e1b8f38a0bf6cbd8af86
#
_cell.length_a   1.000
_cell.length_b   1.000
_cell.length_c   1.000
_cell.angle_alpha   90.00
_cell.angle_beta   90.00
_cell.angle_gamma   90.00
#
_symmetry.space_group_name_H-M   'P 1'
#
loop_
_entity.id
_entity.type
_entity.pdbx_description
1 polymer ?
#
loop_
_entity_poly.entity_id
_entity_poly.type
_entity_poly.pdbx_seq_one_letter_code
_entity_poly.pdbx_strand_id
1 'polypeptide(L)'
;MPIQRAFLLAFILLLASAVSLGQQTAQPAPAKAGLPQNPSPMVEHTRAHLRLPDRAPEGRREQLSLGKMFIPAKLKQKSKSAVPVLFMFHSPTFVPEIAAEKNGMVSVTITIGAGSSAYAKPFMDHALFGKLLHEAEQEAGVRLRPITLAGWSAGCGAIREIMSTPEYYDKIANTIMIDGIHTDYVNGTPGPLESEIDPGPLQIYVKLVKDAMAGKRRVLITHTEIFPGTFASTTETADYILHQVGLHATPVVKWGPMGTQELSQTRSGKFLMVGFAGNSAPDHVDQLHSLPEFVRWLKGLQGSGDRAVGPLKDNLHPLRRRHGGRALL
;
A
#
# COMPACT_ATOMS: atom_id res chain seq x y z
N MET A 1 -1.01 -40.55 55.99
CA MET A 1 -1.95 -40.01 54.98
C MET A 1 -1.32 -39.95 53.59
N PRO A 2 -0.92 -41.04 52.94
CA PRO A 2 -0.39 -41.02 51.58
C PRO A 2 -1.37 -41.50 50.48
N ILE A 3 -2.55 -41.99 50.85
CA ILE A 3 -3.46 -42.60 49.85
C ILE A 3 -4.30 -41.60 49.08
N GLN A 4 -4.60 -40.41 49.63
CA GLN A 4 -5.36 -39.37 48.93
C GLN A 4 -4.62 -38.65 47.80
N ARG A 5 -3.28 -38.64 47.79
CA ARG A 5 -2.50 -38.01 46.69
C ARG A 5 -2.38 -38.89 45.45
N ALA A 6 -2.46 -40.20 45.59
CA ALA A 6 -2.39 -41.13 44.47
C ALA A 6 -3.66 -41.10 43.58
N PHE A 7 -4.83 -40.87 44.18
CA PHE A 7 -6.08 -40.81 43.45
C PHE A 7 -6.24 -39.49 42.64
N LEU A 8 -5.66 -38.41 43.13
CA LEU A 8 -5.73 -37.12 42.41
C LEU A 8 -4.85 -37.13 41.16
N LEU A 9 -3.69 -37.75 41.19
CA LEU A 9 -2.79 -37.89 40.03
C LEU A 9 -3.33 -38.83 38.95
N ALA A 10 -4.03 -39.92 39.37
CA ALA A 10 -4.66 -40.83 38.42
C ALA A 10 -5.86 -40.18 37.70
N PHE A 11 -6.62 -39.29 38.36
CA PHE A 11 -7.74 -38.60 37.78
C PHE A 11 -7.30 -37.50 36.78
N ILE A 12 -6.18 -36.82 37.05
CA ILE A 12 -5.60 -35.80 36.13
C ILE A 12 -5.01 -36.45 34.88
N LEU A 13 -4.42 -37.64 35.00
CA LEU A 13 -3.90 -38.40 33.86
C LEU A 13 -5.02 -38.98 32.97
N LEU A 14 -6.17 -39.34 33.52
CA LEU A 14 -7.33 -39.78 32.75
C LEU A 14 -8.04 -38.62 32.01
N LEU A 15 -8.04 -37.42 32.57
CA LEU A 15 -8.58 -36.22 31.88
C LEU A 15 -7.67 -35.74 30.77
N ALA A 16 -6.35 -35.88 30.87
CA ALA A 16 -5.41 -35.52 29.82
C ALA A 16 -5.48 -36.46 28.60
N SER A 17 -5.89 -37.74 28.82
CA SER A 17 -6.04 -38.69 27.70
C SER A 17 -7.34 -38.56 26.91
N ALA A 18 -8.35 -37.92 27.48
CA ALA A 18 -9.65 -37.75 26.84
C ALA A 18 -9.69 -36.51 25.89
N VAL A 19 -8.73 -35.59 26.01
CA VAL A 19 -8.68 -34.37 25.17
C VAL A 19 -7.90 -34.56 23.85
N SER A 20 -7.14 -35.66 23.72
CA SER A 20 -6.33 -35.91 22.51
C SER A 20 -7.01 -36.77 21.44
N LEU A 21 -8.27 -37.18 21.63
CA LEU A 21 -9.02 -37.97 20.65
C LEU A 21 -10.07 -37.22 19.83
N GLY A 22 -10.07 -35.90 19.89
CA GLY A 22 -11.11 -35.06 19.27
C GLY A 22 -10.67 -34.11 18.15
N GLN A 23 -9.39 -34.08 17.78
CA GLN A 23 -8.93 -33.28 16.62
C GLN A 23 -8.44 -34.18 15.49
N GLN A 24 -9.33 -35.01 14.96
CA GLN A 24 -9.23 -35.29 13.52
C GLN A 24 -9.63 -34.01 12.81
N THR A 25 -8.62 -33.24 12.36
CA THR A 25 -8.83 -32.26 11.34
C THR A 25 -9.48 -32.97 10.17
N ALA A 26 -10.77 -32.75 9.97
CA ALA A 26 -11.45 -33.21 8.76
C ALA A 26 -10.65 -32.66 7.59
N GLN A 27 -9.94 -33.54 6.90
CA GLN A 27 -9.33 -33.21 5.63
C GLN A 27 -10.49 -32.70 4.77
N PRO A 28 -10.40 -31.46 4.21
CA PRO A 28 -11.45 -30.97 3.36
C PRO A 28 -11.69 -32.02 2.28
N ALA A 29 -12.93 -32.48 2.16
CA ALA A 29 -13.30 -33.41 1.11
C ALA A 29 -12.75 -32.87 -0.21
N PRO A 30 -12.15 -33.70 -1.08
CA PRO A 30 -11.66 -33.25 -2.36
C PRO A 30 -12.81 -32.52 -3.03
N ALA A 31 -12.59 -31.27 -3.40
CA ALA A 31 -13.58 -30.47 -4.09
C ALA A 31 -14.08 -31.33 -5.27
N LYS A 32 -15.36 -31.69 -5.25
CA LYS A 32 -15.96 -32.37 -6.41
C LYS A 32 -15.61 -31.49 -7.59
N ALA A 33 -14.89 -32.05 -8.56
CA ALA A 33 -14.68 -31.38 -9.82
C ALA A 33 -16.07 -31.00 -10.33
N GLY A 34 -16.43 -29.73 -10.18
CA GLY A 34 -17.71 -29.23 -10.63
C GLY A 34 -17.78 -29.49 -12.13
N LEU A 35 -18.93 -29.91 -12.61
CA LEU A 35 -19.20 -29.83 -14.05
C LEU A 35 -18.79 -28.43 -14.50
N PRO A 36 -18.12 -28.26 -15.67
CA PRO A 36 -17.77 -26.96 -16.18
C PRO A 36 -19.05 -26.13 -16.23
N GLN A 37 -19.16 -25.16 -15.32
CA GLN A 37 -20.26 -24.21 -15.38
C GLN A 37 -20.11 -23.48 -16.71
N ASN A 38 -21.23 -23.28 -17.37
CA ASN A 38 -21.28 -22.36 -18.51
C ASN A 38 -20.53 -21.10 -18.12
N PRO A 39 -19.52 -20.68 -18.86
CA PRO A 39 -18.69 -19.56 -18.47
C PRO A 39 -19.57 -18.33 -18.30
N SER A 40 -20.00 -18.08 -17.07
CA SER A 40 -20.49 -16.75 -16.72
C SER A 40 -19.30 -15.81 -16.92
N PRO A 41 -19.45 -14.70 -17.63
CA PRO A 41 -18.38 -13.71 -17.72
C PRO A 41 -17.95 -13.15 -16.35
N MET A 42 -18.67 -13.53 -15.30
CA MET A 42 -18.38 -13.20 -13.90
C MET A 42 -17.54 -14.25 -13.17
N VAL A 43 -17.33 -15.44 -13.76
CA VAL A 43 -16.60 -16.53 -13.14
C VAL A 43 -15.26 -16.70 -13.85
N GLU A 44 -14.19 -16.47 -13.09
CA GLU A 44 -12.85 -16.94 -13.37
C GLU A 44 -12.05 -16.30 -14.52
N HIS A 45 -12.16 -15.02 -14.73
CA HIS A 45 -11.02 -14.34 -15.31
C HIS A 45 -10.04 -13.95 -14.18
N THR A 46 -9.37 -14.97 -13.62
CA THR A 46 -8.16 -14.72 -12.84
C THR A 46 -7.17 -14.04 -13.78
N ARG A 47 -7.08 -12.72 -13.69
CA ARG A 47 -6.06 -11.98 -14.42
C ARG A 47 -4.68 -12.40 -13.94
N ALA A 48 -3.71 -12.38 -14.82
CA ALA A 48 -2.34 -12.58 -14.40
C ALA A 48 -1.92 -11.47 -13.42
N HIS A 49 -1.41 -11.85 -12.25
CA HIS A 49 -0.83 -10.93 -11.30
C HIS A 49 0.59 -10.58 -11.73
N LEU A 50 0.73 -9.52 -12.53
CA LEU A 50 2.02 -9.04 -12.97
C LEU A 50 2.84 -8.55 -11.76
N ARG A 51 4.12 -8.83 -11.75
CA ARG A 51 5.04 -8.44 -10.67
C ARG A 51 6.27 -7.75 -11.26
N LEU A 52 6.78 -6.78 -10.52
CA LEU A 52 8.13 -6.29 -10.79
C LEU A 52 9.10 -7.46 -10.62
N PRO A 53 10.15 -7.54 -11.46
CA PRO A 53 11.17 -8.55 -11.27
C PRO A 53 11.81 -8.39 -9.89
N ASP A 54 11.98 -9.50 -9.16
CA ASP A 54 12.73 -9.52 -7.88
C ASP A 54 14.22 -9.39 -8.18
N ARG A 55 14.57 -8.26 -8.73
CA ARG A 55 15.93 -7.89 -9.09
C ARG A 55 16.18 -6.47 -8.65
N ALA A 56 17.08 -6.33 -7.72
CA ALA A 56 17.54 -5.04 -7.26
C ALA A 56 18.28 -4.29 -8.39
N PRO A 57 17.94 -3.02 -8.66
CA PRO A 57 18.67 -2.21 -9.63
C PRO A 57 20.11 -1.93 -9.17
N GLU A 58 20.96 -1.51 -10.12
CA GLU A 58 22.32 -1.10 -9.81
C GLU A 58 22.37 0.20 -9.00
N GLY A 59 23.19 0.21 -7.96
CA GLY A 59 23.33 1.39 -7.09
C GLY A 59 24.00 1.08 -5.75
N ARG A 60 24.20 2.11 -4.97
CA ARG A 60 24.77 2.02 -3.62
C ARG A 60 23.66 1.83 -2.59
N ARG A 61 23.89 0.94 -1.65
CA ARG A 61 22.98 0.63 -0.54
C ARG A 61 23.66 0.87 0.77
N GLU A 62 22.93 1.55 1.68
CA GLU A 62 23.40 1.84 3.02
C GLU A 62 22.40 1.37 4.06
N GLN A 63 22.89 0.86 5.17
CA GLN A 63 22.08 0.52 6.33
C GLN A 63 21.94 1.77 7.20
N LEU A 64 20.71 2.24 7.41
CA LEU A 64 20.42 3.30 8.37
C LEU A 64 20.06 2.72 9.74
N SER A 65 19.94 3.56 10.75
CA SER A 65 19.49 3.15 12.10
C SER A 65 18.12 2.46 12.05
N LEU A 66 17.26 2.87 11.13
CA LEU A 66 16.01 2.19 10.80
C LEU A 66 15.80 2.18 9.29
N GLY A 67 15.86 0.97 8.71
CA GLY A 67 15.62 0.78 7.26
C GLY A 67 16.89 0.78 6.41
N LYS A 68 16.69 0.66 5.12
CA LYS A 68 17.76 0.56 4.11
C LYS A 68 17.61 1.67 3.07
N MET A 69 18.68 2.37 2.81
CA MET A 69 18.75 3.40 1.80
C MET A 69 19.33 2.84 0.50
N PHE A 70 18.83 3.33 -0.63
CA PHE A 70 19.33 3.01 -1.95
C PHE A 70 19.50 4.27 -2.79
N ILE A 71 20.68 4.40 -3.41
CA ILE A 71 21.04 5.48 -4.33
C ILE A 71 21.30 4.84 -5.70
N PRO A 72 20.43 5.08 -6.71
CA PRO A 72 20.61 4.50 -8.04
C PRO A 72 21.94 4.93 -8.69
N ALA A 73 22.66 3.99 -9.36
CA ALA A 73 23.91 4.30 -10.05
C ALA A 73 23.75 5.37 -11.13
N LYS A 74 22.58 5.42 -11.77
CA LYS A 74 22.25 6.40 -12.83
C LYS A 74 21.66 7.71 -12.33
N LEU A 75 21.65 7.92 -11.01
CA LEU A 75 21.11 9.14 -10.43
C LEU A 75 21.98 10.34 -10.85
N LYS A 76 21.44 11.19 -11.74
CA LYS A 76 22.13 12.41 -12.18
C LYS A 76 22.13 13.44 -11.05
N GLN A 77 23.19 13.47 -10.26
CA GLN A 77 23.44 14.56 -9.35
C GLN A 77 23.97 15.79 -10.14
N LYS A 78 23.14 16.81 -10.23
CA LYS A 78 23.68 18.12 -10.55
C LYS A 78 24.38 18.65 -9.31
N SER A 79 25.68 18.89 -9.38
CA SER A 79 26.49 19.44 -8.29
C SER A 79 25.71 20.51 -7.52
N LYS A 80 25.55 20.32 -6.19
CA LYS A 80 24.87 21.22 -5.22
C LYS A 80 23.34 21.29 -5.27
N SER A 81 22.62 20.55 -6.12
CA SER A 81 21.15 20.53 -6.08
C SER A 81 20.63 19.44 -5.13
N ALA A 82 19.55 19.74 -4.43
CA ALA A 82 18.84 18.72 -3.65
C ALA A 82 18.33 17.57 -4.54
N VAL A 83 18.30 16.35 -4.00
CA VAL A 83 17.84 15.15 -4.69
C VAL A 83 16.51 14.70 -4.11
N PRO A 84 15.51 14.34 -4.94
CA PRO A 84 14.25 13.80 -4.45
C PRO A 84 14.46 12.50 -3.67
N VAL A 85 13.67 12.29 -2.60
CA VAL A 85 13.70 11.06 -1.81
C VAL A 85 12.32 10.47 -1.63
N LEU A 86 12.26 9.13 -1.66
CA LEU A 86 11.11 8.30 -1.38
C LEU A 86 11.37 7.51 -0.09
N PHE A 87 10.63 7.82 0.99
CA PHE A 87 10.55 6.94 2.16
C PHE A 87 9.39 5.98 1.95
N MET A 88 9.69 4.69 1.89
CA MET A 88 8.69 3.64 1.69
C MET A 88 8.53 2.78 2.94
N PHE A 89 7.31 2.69 3.43
CA PHE A 89 6.94 1.90 4.60
C PHE A 89 6.20 0.63 4.18
N HIS A 90 6.64 -0.51 4.71
CA HIS A 90 6.06 -1.83 4.47
C HIS A 90 6.21 -2.32 3.02
N SER A 91 7.44 -2.71 2.65
CA SER A 91 7.76 -3.20 1.30
C SER A 91 9.05 -4.02 1.31
N PRO A 92 9.20 -5.04 0.46
CA PRO A 92 10.52 -5.55 0.12
C PRO A 92 11.33 -4.46 -0.57
N THR A 93 12.64 -4.45 -0.36
CA THR A 93 13.50 -3.32 -0.77
C THR A 93 13.56 -3.08 -2.28
N PHE A 94 13.48 -4.14 -3.08
CA PHE A 94 13.59 -4.02 -4.54
C PHE A 94 12.46 -3.17 -5.16
N VAL A 95 11.26 -3.14 -4.58
CA VAL A 95 10.12 -2.37 -5.12
C VAL A 95 10.37 -0.86 -5.08
N PRO A 96 10.68 -0.24 -3.92
CA PRO A 96 11.02 1.19 -3.89
C PRO A 96 12.38 1.50 -4.57
N GLU A 97 13.32 0.56 -4.63
CA GLU A 97 14.56 0.74 -5.39
C GLU A 97 14.28 0.87 -6.89
N ILE A 98 13.43 0.01 -7.48
CA ILE A 98 12.98 0.12 -8.87
C ILE A 98 12.20 1.43 -9.08
N ALA A 99 11.34 1.80 -8.13
CA ALA A 99 10.60 3.07 -8.22
C ALA A 99 11.55 4.27 -8.20
N ALA A 100 12.57 4.24 -7.35
CA ALA A 100 13.58 5.28 -7.22
C ALA A 100 14.42 5.40 -8.50
N GLU A 101 14.91 4.29 -9.05
CA GLU A 101 15.68 4.28 -10.31
C GLU A 101 14.85 4.85 -11.46
N LYS A 102 13.62 4.34 -11.66
CA LYS A 102 12.73 4.81 -12.75
C LYS A 102 12.34 6.28 -12.63
N ASN A 103 12.33 6.81 -11.42
CA ASN A 103 11.85 8.16 -11.14
C ASN A 103 12.97 9.16 -10.78
N GLY A 104 14.25 8.75 -10.80
CA GLY A 104 15.39 9.65 -10.54
C GLY A 104 15.39 10.19 -9.11
N MET A 105 15.29 9.33 -8.10
CA MET A 105 15.25 9.68 -6.68
C MET A 105 16.04 8.66 -5.84
N VAL A 106 16.35 9.04 -4.62
CA VAL A 106 16.85 8.13 -3.58
C VAL A 106 15.66 7.43 -2.96
N SER A 107 15.79 6.18 -2.49
CA SER A 107 14.77 5.55 -1.65
C SER A 107 15.32 5.13 -0.29
N VAL A 108 14.47 5.21 0.73
CA VAL A 108 14.67 4.64 2.06
C VAL A 108 13.51 3.71 2.34
N THR A 109 13.80 2.43 2.52
CA THR A 109 12.80 1.39 2.77
C THR A 109 12.80 0.99 4.23
N ILE A 110 11.65 1.08 4.88
CA ILE A 110 11.44 0.74 6.29
C ILE A 110 10.44 -0.41 6.37
N THR A 111 10.89 -1.58 6.81
CA THR A 111 10.06 -2.78 7.01
C THR A 111 10.27 -3.29 8.42
N ILE A 112 9.26 -3.13 9.28
CA ILE A 112 9.39 -3.34 10.73
C ILE A 112 8.56 -4.55 11.20
N GLY A 113 7.50 -4.92 10.48
CA GLY A 113 6.61 -5.98 10.89
C GLY A 113 5.28 -5.98 10.15
N ALA A 114 4.26 -6.55 10.75
CA ALA A 114 2.89 -6.58 10.24
C ALA A 114 1.96 -5.74 11.14
N GLY A 115 0.92 -5.18 10.52
CA GLY A 115 -0.09 -4.37 11.19
C GLY A 115 0.28 -2.89 11.31
N SER A 116 -0.72 -2.03 11.18
CA SER A 116 -0.58 -0.57 11.14
C SER A 116 0.09 0.00 12.40
N SER A 117 -0.21 -0.56 13.57
CA SER A 117 0.38 -0.12 14.84
C SER A 117 1.89 -0.40 14.94
N ALA A 118 2.41 -1.44 14.26
CA ALA A 118 3.84 -1.72 14.23
C ALA A 118 4.60 -0.60 13.51
N TYR A 119 3.97 0.02 12.53
CA TYR A 119 4.52 1.16 11.80
C TYR A 119 4.22 2.50 12.47
N ALA A 120 3.11 2.65 13.18
CA ALA A 120 2.77 3.88 13.89
C ALA A 120 3.64 4.10 15.13
N LYS A 121 3.76 3.09 16.01
CA LYS A 121 4.44 3.20 17.31
C LYS A 121 5.84 3.81 17.27
N PRO A 122 6.78 3.41 16.38
CA PRO A 122 8.11 4.03 16.35
C PRO A 122 8.06 5.52 16.08
N PHE A 123 7.14 5.99 15.23
CA PHE A 123 7.02 7.40 14.84
C PHE A 123 6.19 8.26 15.80
N MET A 124 5.69 7.68 16.89
CA MET A 124 5.26 8.46 18.07
C MET A 124 6.45 9.14 18.76
N ASP A 125 7.69 8.63 18.60
CA ASP A 125 8.90 9.43 18.80
C ASP A 125 9.02 10.44 17.67
N HIS A 126 8.56 11.66 17.90
CA HIS A 126 8.57 12.73 16.92
C HIS A 126 9.98 13.08 16.41
N ALA A 127 11.04 12.72 17.12
CA ALA A 127 12.40 12.96 16.67
C ALA A 127 12.90 11.92 15.65
N LEU A 128 12.29 10.73 15.60
CA LEU A 128 12.80 9.59 14.83
C LEU A 128 12.87 9.90 13.33
N PHE A 129 11.82 10.46 12.73
CA PHE A 129 11.82 10.76 11.31
C PHE A 129 12.90 11.81 10.94
N GLY A 130 13.08 12.82 11.79
CA GLY A 130 14.15 13.83 11.60
C GLY A 130 15.55 13.21 11.66
N LYS A 131 15.80 12.29 12.58
CA LYS A 131 17.05 11.53 12.68
C LYS A 131 17.31 10.72 11.41
N LEU A 132 16.31 9.95 10.95
CA LEU A 132 16.42 9.15 9.73
C LEU A 132 16.67 10.00 8.48
N LEU A 133 16.00 11.14 8.36
CA LEU A 133 16.22 12.06 7.25
C LEU A 133 17.65 12.61 7.29
N HIS A 134 18.13 12.98 8.46
CA HIS A 134 19.50 13.48 8.65
C HIS A 134 20.55 12.41 8.30
N GLU A 135 20.40 11.18 8.80
CA GLU A 135 21.25 10.05 8.41
C GLU A 135 21.27 9.85 6.89
N ALA A 136 20.09 9.81 6.26
CA ALA A 136 19.99 9.64 4.81
C ALA A 136 20.65 10.80 4.05
N GLU A 137 20.55 12.04 4.51
CA GLU A 137 21.25 13.20 3.92
C GLU A 137 22.76 13.10 4.08
N GLN A 138 23.25 12.63 5.24
CA GLN A 138 24.69 12.38 5.47
C GLN A 138 25.22 11.31 4.52
N GLU A 139 24.54 10.16 4.44
CA GLU A 139 24.93 9.06 3.53
C GLU A 139 24.86 9.46 2.05
N ALA A 140 23.87 10.27 1.67
CA ALA A 140 23.75 10.79 0.30
C ALA A 140 24.80 11.85 -0.03
N GLY A 141 25.35 12.53 0.98
CA GLY A 141 26.24 13.70 0.80
C GLY A 141 25.54 14.92 0.21
N VAL A 142 24.21 14.95 0.20
CA VAL A 142 23.38 16.04 -0.34
C VAL A 142 22.06 16.16 0.40
N ARG A 143 21.41 17.31 0.27
CA ARG A 143 20.05 17.50 0.81
C ARG A 143 19.05 16.67 0.02
N LEU A 144 18.12 16.07 0.74
CA LEU A 144 17.06 15.21 0.17
C LEU A 144 15.74 15.96 0.11
N ARG A 145 15.43 16.54 -1.06
CA ARG A 145 14.19 17.30 -1.34
C ARG A 145 13.80 17.16 -2.82
N PRO A 146 12.50 17.14 -3.18
CA PRO A 146 11.36 17.03 -2.28
C PRO A 146 11.26 15.66 -1.61
N ILE A 147 10.64 15.62 -0.41
CA ILE A 147 10.38 14.38 0.33
C ILE A 147 9.03 13.82 -0.10
N THR A 148 9.02 12.54 -0.43
CA THR A 148 7.82 11.75 -0.66
C THR A 148 7.72 10.64 0.38
N LEU A 149 6.61 10.55 1.10
CA LEU A 149 6.29 9.38 1.91
C LEU A 149 5.37 8.46 1.12
N ALA A 150 5.65 7.17 1.10
CA ALA A 150 4.79 6.14 0.56
C ALA A 150 4.59 5.03 1.58
N GLY A 151 3.36 4.56 1.74
CA GLY A 151 3.02 3.44 2.61
C GLY A 151 2.10 2.49 1.87
N TRP A 152 2.43 1.21 1.92
CA TRP A 152 1.53 0.15 1.48
C TRP A 152 0.93 -0.55 2.69
N SER A 153 -0.39 -0.83 2.64
CA SER A 153 -1.05 -1.58 3.71
C SER A 153 -0.73 -0.98 5.09
N ALA A 154 -0.19 -1.77 5.99
CA ALA A 154 0.24 -1.38 7.33
C ALA A 154 1.18 -0.16 7.37
N GLY A 155 1.95 0.07 6.31
CA GLY A 155 2.89 1.20 6.21
C GLY A 155 2.24 2.58 6.30
N CYS A 156 0.95 2.69 6.02
CA CYS A 156 0.21 3.95 6.16
C CYS A 156 0.13 4.43 7.61
N GLY A 157 0.29 3.52 8.59
CA GLY A 157 0.39 3.91 10.01
C GLY A 157 1.57 4.84 10.30
N ALA A 158 2.73 4.61 9.68
CA ALA A 158 3.87 5.52 9.81
C ALA A 158 3.58 6.89 9.20
N ILE A 159 2.94 6.94 8.03
CA ILE A 159 2.57 8.21 7.38
C ILE A 159 1.65 9.01 8.29
N ARG A 160 0.65 8.35 8.92
CA ARG A 160 -0.27 9.00 9.85
C ARG A 160 0.49 9.72 10.97
N GLU A 161 1.39 9.04 11.65
CA GLU A 161 2.13 9.60 12.79
C GLU A 161 3.10 10.71 12.35
N ILE A 162 3.89 10.48 11.29
CA ILE A 162 4.83 11.47 10.78
C ILE A 162 4.09 12.74 10.34
N MET A 163 2.98 12.60 9.60
CA MET A 163 2.20 13.75 9.13
C MET A 163 1.38 14.43 10.23
N SER A 164 1.16 13.79 11.38
CA SER A 164 0.54 14.40 12.54
C SER A 164 1.50 15.31 13.31
N THR A 165 2.80 15.24 13.03
CA THR A 165 3.82 16.10 13.61
C THR A 165 3.95 17.40 12.81
N PRO A 166 3.63 18.59 13.36
CA PRO A 166 3.59 19.85 12.60
C PRO A 166 4.88 20.16 11.85
N GLU A 167 6.04 19.91 12.48
CA GLU A 167 7.35 20.15 11.88
C GLU A 167 7.53 19.36 10.56
N TYR A 168 7.09 18.12 10.49
CA TYR A 168 7.23 17.29 9.29
C TYR A 168 6.11 17.53 8.30
N TYR A 169 4.93 17.89 8.80
CA TYR A 169 3.79 18.20 7.95
C TYR A 169 4.15 19.24 6.88
N ASP A 170 4.88 20.28 7.24
CA ASP A 170 5.24 21.36 6.32
C ASP A 170 6.45 21.00 5.42
N LYS A 171 7.33 20.11 5.88
CA LYS A 171 8.53 19.68 5.12
C LYS A 171 8.24 18.64 4.05
N ILE A 172 7.18 17.84 4.20
CA ILE A 172 6.85 16.73 3.32
C ILE A 172 5.97 17.23 2.19
N ALA A 173 6.50 17.15 0.97
CA ALA A 173 5.85 17.67 -0.22
C ALA A 173 4.80 16.71 -0.82
N ASN A 174 4.99 15.40 -0.63
CA ASN A 174 4.19 14.40 -1.32
C ASN A 174 3.87 13.20 -0.41
N THR A 175 2.66 12.62 -0.57
CA THR A 175 2.28 11.38 0.11
C THR A 175 1.59 10.42 -0.86
N ILE A 176 1.88 9.13 -0.73
CA ILE A 176 1.24 8.04 -1.46
C ILE A 176 0.75 7.01 -0.44
N MET A 177 -0.54 6.84 -0.29
CA MET A 177 -1.16 5.80 0.53
C MET A 177 -1.68 4.70 -0.39
N ILE A 178 -1.07 3.52 -0.32
CA ILE A 178 -1.34 2.42 -1.21
C ILE A 178 -2.15 1.36 -0.46
N ASP A 179 -3.45 1.31 -0.73
CA ASP A 179 -4.39 0.32 -0.20
C ASP A 179 -4.18 0.02 1.30
N GLY A 180 -4.09 1.07 2.12
CA GLY A 180 -3.61 0.92 3.50
C GLY A 180 -4.11 1.97 4.49
N ILE A 181 -5.07 2.82 4.15
CA ILE A 181 -5.71 3.70 5.13
C ILE A 181 -6.71 2.86 5.91
N HIS A 182 -6.41 2.60 7.19
CA HIS A 182 -7.19 1.76 8.06
C HIS A 182 -7.70 2.53 9.28
N THR A 183 -8.90 2.17 9.72
CA THR A 183 -9.49 2.56 11.00
C THR A 183 -10.40 1.43 11.50
N ASP A 184 -10.78 1.47 12.76
CA ASP A 184 -11.67 0.50 13.35
C ASP A 184 -13.15 0.91 13.15
N TYR A 185 -14.06 -0.03 13.36
CA TYR A 185 -15.48 0.28 13.52
C TYR A 185 -15.75 0.78 14.95
N VAL A 186 -16.61 1.79 15.10
CA VAL A 186 -16.96 2.37 16.41
C VAL A 186 -17.47 1.29 17.37
N ASN A 187 -18.25 0.34 16.88
CA ASN A 187 -18.79 -0.76 17.67
C ASN A 187 -17.94 -2.06 17.57
N GLY A 188 -16.73 -1.99 17.01
CA GLY A 188 -15.80 -3.10 16.90
C GLY A 188 -16.11 -4.11 15.79
N THR A 189 -17.28 -4.03 15.16
CA THR A 189 -17.70 -4.94 14.07
C THR A 189 -18.48 -4.18 13.01
N PRO A 190 -18.45 -4.64 11.73
CA PRO A 190 -19.28 -4.06 10.69
C PRO A 190 -20.76 -4.30 10.96
N GLY A 191 -21.58 -3.32 10.64
CA GLY A 191 -23.05 -3.42 10.68
C GLY A 191 -23.57 -4.25 9.48
N PRO A 192 -24.87 -4.66 9.52
CA PRO A 192 -25.47 -5.45 8.45
C PRO A 192 -25.78 -4.61 7.19
N LEU A 193 -25.96 -3.31 7.30
CA LEU A 193 -26.24 -2.40 6.18
C LEU A 193 -25.19 -1.29 6.08
N GLU A 194 -24.96 -0.60 7.17
CA GLU A 194 -23.99 0.48 7.28
C GLU A 194 -23.14 0.27 8.52
N SER A 195 -21.87 0.60 8.42
CA SER A 195 -20.91 0.53 9.51
C SER A 195 -20.44 1.93 9.84
N GLU A 196 -20.50 2.30 11.13
CA GLU A 196 -19.89 3.52 11.60
C GLU A 196 -18.41 3.27 11.87
N ILE A 197 -17.55 3.96 11.13
CA ILE A 197 -16.09 3.86 11.26
C ILE A 197 -15.55 4.96 12.18
N ASP A 198 -14.48 4.67 12.93
CA ASP A 198 -13.81 5.66 13.78
C ASP A 198 -13.17 6.76 12.92
N PRO A 199 -13.65 8.00 13.00
CA PRO A 199 -13.13 9.10 12.21
C PRO A 199 -11.77 9.61 12.70
N GLY A 200 -11.39 9.33 13.95
CA GLY A 200 -10.19 9.89 14.58
C GLY A 200 -8.93 9.70 13.78
N PRO A 201 -8.53 8.46 13.45
CA PRO A 201 -7.34 8.17 12.66
C PRO A 201 -7.37 8.75 11.24
N LEU A 202 -8.55 9.10 10.72
CA LEU A 202 -8.73 9.58 9.34
C LEU A 202 -8.54 11.09 9.18
N GLN A 203 -8.57 11.87 10.26
CA GLN A 203 -8.54 13.34 10.21
C GLN A 203 -7.28 13.88 9.51
N ILE A 204 -6.14 13.26 9.71
CA ILE A 204 -4.90 13.69 9.06
C ILE A 204 -4.95 13.49 7.54
N TYR A 205 -5.57 12.41 7.07
CA TYR A 205 -5.73 12.15 5.64
C TYR A 205 -6.73 13.15 5.01
N VAL A 206 -7.82 13.48 5.70
CA VAL A 206 -8.76 14.53 5.28
C VAL A 206 -8.02 15.87 5.13
N LYS A 207 -7.17 16.24 6.10
CA LYS A 207 -6.34 17.45 6.05
C LYS A 207 -5.37 17.42 4.87
N LEU A 208 -4.69 16.29 4.63
CA LEU A 208 -3.78 16.10 3.50
C LEU A 208 -4.49 16.31 2.17
N VAL A 209 -5.69 15.75 2.00
CA VAL A 209 -6.50 15.89 0.79
C VAL A 209 -6.92 17.34 0.59
N LYS A 210 -7.42 18.02 1.62
CA LYS A 210 -7.76 19.46 1.55
C LYS A 210 -6.57 20.32 1.09
N ASP A 211 -5.38 20.06 1.64
CA ASP A 211 -4.16 20.78 1.25
C ASP A 211 -3.72 20.44 -0.20
N ALA A 212 -3.95 19.21 -0.65
CA ALA A 212 -3.67 18.83 -2.03
C ALA A 212 -4.66 19.48 -3.01
N MET A 213 -5.94 19.56 -2.66
CA MET A 213 -6.95 20.30 -3.43
C MET A 213 -6.56 21.78 -3.56
N ALA A 214 -6.02 22.37 -2.49
CA ALA A 214 -5.51 23.74 -2.48
C ALA A 214 -4.13 23.90 -3.16
N GLY A 215 -3.56 22.83 -3.73
CA GLY A 215 -2.30 22.88 -4.45
C GLY A 215 -1.03 22.94 -3.60
N LYS A 216 -1.13 22.85 -2.27
CA LYS A 216 0.03 22.96 -1.36
C LYS A 216 0.95 21.74 -1.40
N ARG A 217 0.43 20.56 -1.66
CA ARG A 217 1.16 19.27 -1.71
C ARG A 217 0.53 18.32 -2.71
N ARG A 218 1.22 17.22 -3.04
CA ARG A 218 0.64 16.15 -3.86
C ARG A 218 0.23 14.97 -2.99
N VAL A 219 -0.97 14.45 -3.23
CA VAL A 219 -1.51 13.31 -2.49
C VAL A 219 -2.10 12.31 -3.49
N LEU A 220 -1.64 11.06 -3.39
CA LEU A 220 -2.21 9.92 -4.09
C LEU A 220 -2.71 8.91 -3.06
N ILE A 221 -3.95 8.48 -3.21
CA ILE A 221 -4.56 7.40 -2.43
C ILE A 221 -5.03 6.32 -3.39
N THR A 222 -4.75 5.06 -3.09
CA THR A 222 -5.37 3.92 -3.77
C THR A 222 -6.11 3.05 -2.77
N HIS A 223 -7.15 2.38 -3.24
CA HIS A 223 -7.91 1.40 -2.47
C HIS A 223 -8.37 0.26 -3.36
N THR A 224 -8.67 -0.89 -2.76
CA THR A 224 -9.24 -2.08 -3.41
C THR A 224 -10.55 -2.47 -2.74
N GLU A 225 -11.25 -3.45 -3.30
CA GLU A 225 -12.51 -3.98 -2.76
C GLU A 225 -12.30 -5.04 -1.67
N ILE A 226 -11.10 -5.14 -1.09
CA ILE A 226 -10.81 -6.08 -0.01
C ILE A 226 -11.58 -5.68 1.23
N PHE A 227 -12.39 -6.62 1.73
CA PHE A 227 -13.16 -6.47 2.96
C PHE A 227 -12.55 -7.31 4.09
N PRO A 228 -11.85 -6.70 5.07
CA PRO A 228 -11.17 -7.42 6.14
C PRO A 228 -12.12 -8.08 7.15
N GLY A 229 -13.32 -7.53 7.33
CA GLY A 229 -14.34 -8.03 8.26
C GLY A 229 -14.10 -7.72 9.75
N THR A 230 -12.92 -7.23 10.12
CA THR A 230 -12.57 -6.89 11.52
C THR A 230 -12.22 -5.43 11.73
N PHE A 231 -11.97 -4.70 10.67
CA PHE A 231 -11.73 -3.25 10.64
C PHE A 231 -12.22 -2.71 9.30
N ALA A 232 -12.36 -1.40 9.18
CA ALA A 232 -12.88 -0.75 7.99
C ALA A 232 -12.01 -1.05 6.76
N SER A 233 -12.66 -1.40 5.66
CA SER A 233 -12.01 -1.59 4.36
C SER A 233 -11.40 -0.27 3.86
N THR A 234 -10.44 -0.38 2.95
CA THR A 234 -9.85 0.81 2.32
C THR A 234 -10.84 1.55 1.42
N THR A 235 -11.90 0.89 0.94
CA THR A 235 -13.02 1.53 0.25
C THR A 235 -13.86 2.37 1.21
N GLU A 236 -14.25 1.84 2.39
CA GLU A 236 -15.02 2.61 3.38
C GLU A 236 -14.27 3.84 3.86
N THR A 237 -12.97 3.72 4.10
CA THR A 237 -12.14 4.88 4.49
C THR A 237 -11.97 5.89 3.35
N ALA A 238 -11.87 5.43 2.10
CA ALA A 238 -11.82 6.28 0.91
C ALA A 238 -13.12 7.08 0.75
N ASP A 239 -14.27 6.43 0.88
CA ASP A 239 -15.58 7.06 0.79
C ASP A 239 -15.77 8.09 1.90
N TYR A 240 -15.37 7.77 3.14
CA TYR A 240 -15.37 8.71 4.24
C TYR A 240 -14.55 9.97 3.92
N ILE A 241 -13.30 9.79 3.46
CA ILE A 241 -12.41 10.91 3.13
C ILE A 241 -13.01 11.78 2.03
N LEU A 242 -13.53 11.18 0.96
CA LEU A 242 -14.16 11.91 -0.14
C LEU A 242 -15.37 12.72 0.35
N HIS A 243 -16.22 12.10 1.15
CA HIS A 243 -17.38 12.79 1.74
C HIS A 243 -16.96 14.00 2.58
N GLN A 244 -15.92 13.86 3.44
CA GLN A 244 -15.42 14.94 4.31
C GLN A 244 -14.81 16.12 3.55
N VAL A 245 -14.45 15.94 2.29
CA VAL A 245 -13.88 16.99 1.43
C VAL A 245 -14.85 17.45 0.33
N GLY A 246 -16.08 16.93 0.32
CA GLY A 246 -17.12 17.30 -0.65
C GLY A 246 -16.85 16.79 -2.06
N LEU A 247 -16.14 15.65 -2.20
CA LEU A 247 -15.86 14.99 -3.46
C LEU A 247 -16.60 13.65 -3.55
N HIS A 248 -16.68 13.13 -4.79
CA HIS A 248 -17.28 11.84 -5.08
C HIS A 248 -16.36 11.03 -5.99
N ALA A 249 -16.42 9.71 -5.86
CA ALA A 249 -15.78 8.79 -6.78
C ALA A 249 -16.48 8.84 -8.15
N THR A 250 -15.71 9.05 -9.21
CA THR A 250 -16.21 8.96 -10.59
C THR A 250 -15.94 7.56 -11.11
N PRO A 251 -16.97 6.79 -11.50
CA PRO A 251 -16.78 5.46 -12.06
C PRO A 251 -15.95 5.51 -13.34
N VAL A 252 -15.02 4.59 -13.46
CA VAL A 252 -14.20 4.38 -14.65
C VAL A 252 -14.03 2.88 -14.88
N VAL A 253 -13.77 2.49 -16.13
CA VAL A 253 -13.39 1.12 -16.48
C VAL A 253 -12.20 1.21 -17.42
N LYS A 254 -11.01 1.07 -16.88
CA LYS A 254 -9.78 1.10 -17.66
C LYS A 254 -8.68 0.28 -17.01
N TRP A 255 -7.66 -0.07 -17.78
CA TRP A 255 -6.50 -0.76 -17.25
C TRP A 255 -5.56 0.22 -16.54
N GLY A 256 -5.18 -0.16 -15.33
CA GLY A 256 -4.17 0.48 -14.52
C GLY A 256 -2.79 -0.18 -14.64
N PRO A 257 -1.84 0.22 -13.79
CA PRO A 257 -0.52 -0.38 -13.76
C PRO A 257 -0.58 -1.87 -13.41
N MET A 258 0.41 -2.63 -13.84
CA MET A 258 0.55 -4.06 -13.53
C MET A 258 -0.66 -4.93 -13.93
N GLY A 259 -1.45 -4.49 -14.92
CA GLY A 259 -2.65 -5.18 -15.36
C GLY A 259 -3.81 -5.10 -14.36
N THR A 260 -3.78 -4.19 -13.41
CA THR A 260 -4.92 -3.89 -12.52
C THR A 260 -6.05 -3.22 -13.29
N GLN A 261 -7.27 -3.31 -12.80
CA GLN A 261 -8.41 -2.61 -13.38
C GLN A 261 -8.84 -1.47 -12.45
N GLU A 262 -8.86 -0.25 -12.97
CA GLU A 262 -9.40 0.90 -12.26
C GLU A 262 -10.93 0.91 -12.36
N LEU A 263 -11.61 1.07 -11.24
CA LEU A 263 -13.07 1.13 -11.11
C LEU A 263 -13.58 2.54 -10.82
N SER A 264 -12.77 3.35 -10.17
CA SER A 264 -13.12 4.72 -9.85
C SER A 264 -11.91 5.65 -9.85
N GLN A 265 -12.16 6.91 -10.12
CA GLN A 265 -11.18 7.98 -10.01
C GLN A 265 -11.81 9.23 -9.40
N THR A 266 -11.04 9.92 -8.55
CA THR A 266 -11.35 11.27 -8.09
C THR A 266 -10.11 12.13 -8.20
N ARG A 267 -10.23 13.29 -8.85
CA ARG A 267 -9.13 14.24 -8.99
C ARG A 267 -9.57 15.66 -8.65
N SER A 268 -8.79 16.34 -7.81
CA SER A 268 -9.01 17.76 -7.48
C SER A 268 -7.70 18.42 -7.09
N GLY A 269 -7.29 19.48 -7.80
CA GLY A 269 -5.99 20.10 -7.61
C GLY A 269 -4.84 19.11 -7.78
N LYS A 270 -4.02 18.96 -6.74
CA LYS A 270 -2.91 17.98 -6.67
C LYS A 270 -3.29 16.69 -5.92
N PHE A 271 -4.56 16.40 -5.80
CA PHE A 271 -5.10 15.17 -5.23
C PHE A 271 -5.54 14.21 -6.33
N LEU A 272 -5.25 12.92 -6.13
CA LEU A 272 -5.75 11.81 -6.94
C LEU A 272 -6.09 10.64 -6.01
N MET A 273 -7.29 10.10 -6.13
CA MET A 273 -7.70 8.85 -5.53
C MET A 273 -8.15 7.88 -6.62
N VAL A 274 -7.73 6.62 -6.53
CA VAL A 274 -8.06 5.58 -7.51
C VAL A 274 -8.50 4.32 -6.81
N GLY A 275 -9.71 3.87 -7.11
CA GLY A 275 -10.24 2.57 -6.69
C GLY A 275 -9.94 1.50 -7.74
N PHE A 276 -9.44 0.36 -7.30
CA PHE A 276 -9.09 -0.77 -8.15
C PHE A 276 -9.96 -1.99 -7.86
N ALA A 277 -10.29 -2.74 -8.89
CA ALA A 277 -10.85 -4.07 -8.75
C ALA A 277 -9.87 -4.99 -8.04
N GLY A 278 -10.38 -5.83 -7.16
CA GLY A 278 -9.61 -6.85 -6.49
C GLY A 278 -10.04 -7.03 -5.04
N ASN A 279 -10.23 -8.28 -4.63
CA ASN A 279 -10.68 -8.66 -3.30
C ASN A 279 -9.83 -9.76 -2.67
N SER A 280 -8.63 -9.96 -3.17
CA SER A 280 -7.72 -11.02 -2.74
C SER A 280 -6.34 -10.49 -2.33
N ALA A 281 -5.59 -11.30 -1.58
CA ALA A 281 -4.23 -10.95 -1.20
C ALA A 281 -3.29 -10.71 -2.41
N PRO A 282 -3.34 -11.47 -3.51
CA PRO A 282 -2.61 -11.13 -4.73
C PRO A 282 -2.97 -9.75 -5.30
N ASP A 283 -4.23 -9.33 -5.28
CA ASP A 283 -4.65 -8.00 -5.74
C ASP A 283 -4.06 -6.88 -4.88
N HIS A 284 -4.03 -7.10 -3.56
CA HIS A 284 -3.36 -6.17 -2.62
C HIS A 284 -1.88 -5.99 -2.93
N VAL A 285 -1.18 -7.09 -3.27
CA VAL A 285 0.24 -7.05 -3.64
C VAL A 285 0.46 -6.37 -5.00
N ASP A 286 -0.49 -6.46 -5.95
CA ASP A 286 -0.43 -5.73 -7.22
C ASP A 286 -0.34 -4.22 -7.02
N GLN A 287 -1.03 -3.69 -5.99
CA GLN A 287 -0.95 -2.28 -5.64
C GLN A 287 0.48 -1.88 -5.25
N LEU A 288 1.16 -2.71 -4.45
CA LEU A 288 2.56 -2.47 -4.07
C LEU A 288 3.47 -2.43 -5.31
N HIS A 289 3.34 -3.42 -6.20
CA HIS A 289 4.17 -3.49 -7.41
C HIS A 289 3.88 -2.38 -8.42
N SER A 290 2.78 -1.66 -8.25
CA SER A 290 2.43 -0.47 -9.04
C SER A 290 3.14 0.82 -8.57
N LEU A 291 3.90 0.78 -7.47
CA LEU A 291 4.59 1.93 -6.89
C LEU A 291 5.39 2.78 -7.90
N PRO A 292 6.17 2.22 -8.85
CA PRO A 292 6.90 3.04 -9.83
C PRO A 292 5.99 3.95 -10.65
N GLU A 293 4.80 3.46 -11.03
CA GLU A 293 3.82 4.21 -11.77
C GLU A 293 3.06 5.21 -10.88
N PHE A 294 2.77 4.85 -9.64
CA PHE A 294 2.16 5.75 -8.67
C PHE A 294 3.04 6.97 -8.39
N VAL A 295 4.35 6.77 -8.28
CA VAL A 295 5.31 7.89 -8.17
C VAL A 295 5.27 8.77 -9.42
N ARG A 296 5.18 8.18 -10.62
CA ARG A 296 5.04 8.91 -11.88
C ARG A 296 3.72 9.70 -11.95
N TRP A 297 2.60 9.08 -11.56
CA TRP A 297 1.30 9.76 -11.49
C TRP A 297 1.33 10.95 -10.54
N LEU A 298 1.88 10.74 -9.34
CA LEU A 298 2.00 11.79 -8.35
C LEU A 298 2.77 13.02 -8.89
N LYS A 299 3.88 12.78 -9.61
CA LYS A 299 4.66 13.85 -10.24
C LYS A 299 3.87 14.61 -11.29
N GLY A 300 2.95 13.95 -11.98
CA GLY A 300 2.07 14.54 -12.99
C GLY A 300 0.88 15.33 -12.42
N LEU A 301 0.68 15.33 -11.09
CA LEU A 301 -0.39 16.13 -10.48
C LEU A 301 0.00 17.60 -10.44
N GLN A 302 -0.77 18.43 -11.14
CA GLN A 302 -0.57 19.88 -11.23
C GLN A 302 -1.73 20.61 -10.56
N GLY A 303 -1.50 21.80 -10.03
CA GLY A 303 -2.53 22.62 -9.40
C GLY A 303 -3.55 23.17 -10.40
N SER A 304 -4.68 23.63 -9.91
CA SER A 304 -5.82 24.15 -10.69
C SER A 304 -5.53 25.40 -11.55
N GLY A 305 -4.29 25.87 -11.61
CA GLY A 305 -3.84 26.94 -12.51
C GLY A 305 -3.21 26.45 -13.81
N ASP A 306 -2.86 25.18 -13.90
CA ASP A 306 -2.28 24.59 -15.09
C ASP A 306 -3.35 23.87 -15.90
N ARG A 307 -3.45 24.18 -17.17
CA ARG A 307 -4.44 23.71 -18.15
C ARG A 307 -4.80 22.24 -17.96
N ALA A 308 -6.09 21.94 -18.13
CA ALA A 308 -6.60 20.57 -18.20
C ALA A 308 -5.65 19.69 -19.04
N VAL A 309 -4.87 18.87 -18.38
CA VAL A 309 -4.10 17.82 -19.06
C VAL A 309 -5.13 16.81 -19.54
N GLY A 310 -5.23 16.65 -20.85
CA GLY A 310 -6.02 15.61 -21.46
C GLY A 310 -5.68 14.24 -20.86
N PRO A 311 -6.48 13.21 -21.12
CA PRO A 311 -6.31 11.90 -20.53
C PRO A 311 -4.85 11.47 -20.61
N LEU A 312 -4.32 10.92 -19.51
CA LEU A 312 -2.97 10.36 -19.49
C LEU A 312 -2.85 9.47 -20.73
N LYS A 313 -1.92 9.80 -21.64
CA LYS A 313 -1.75 9.00 -22.87
C LYS A 313 -1.54 7.56 -22.46
N ASP A 314 -2.46 6.73 -22.84
CA ASP A 314 -2.38 5.28 -22.71
C ASP A 314 -1.19 4.80 -23.54
N ASN A 315 -0.04 4.62 -22.90
CA ASN A 315 1.06 3.87 -23.48
C ASN A 315 0.74 2.37 -23.38
N LEU A 316 -0.34 1.96 -23.99
CA LEU A 316 -0.57 0.57 -24.32
C LEU A 316 0.47 0.19 -25.38
N HIS A 317 1.57 -0.41 -24.98
CA HIS A 317 2.38 -1.20 -25.89
C HIS A 317 1.52 -2.37 -26.38
N PRO A 318 1.15 -2.43 -27.66
CA PRO A 318 0.48 -3.60 -28.18
C PRO A 318 1.45 -4.79 -28.02
N LEU A 319 0.98 -5.80 -27.30
CA LEU A 319 1.65 -7.09 -27.31
C LEU A 319 1.74 -7.54 -28.78
N ARG A 320 2.91 -7.43 -29.38
CA ARG A 320 3.19 -8.01 -30.70
C ARG A 320 2.93 -9.52 -30.61
N ARG A 321 1.79 -9.94 -31.12
CA ARG A 321 1.56 -11.34 -31.45
C ARG A 321 2.61 -11.75 -32.48
N ARG A 322 3.60 -12.53 -32.10
CA ARG A 322 4.41 -13.30 -33.03
C ARG A 322 3.55 -14.42 -33.56
N HIS A 323 2.87 -14.17 -34.67
CA HIS A 323 2.38 -15.23 -35.51
C HIS A 323 3.58 -15.83 -36.28
N GLY A 324 4.08 -16.94 -35.77
CA GLY A 324 4.99 -17.84 -36.48
C GLY A 324 4.29 -19.18 -36.64
N GLY A 325 3.33 -19.25 -37.53
CA GLY A 325 2.73 -20.50 -37.99
C GLY A 325 3.20 -20.78 -39.39
N ARG A 326 4.19 -21.66 -39.53
CA ARG A 326 4.48 -22.36 -40.80
C ARG A 326 3.44 -23.46 -40.96
N ALA A 327 2.59 -23.31 -41.95
CA ALA A 327 1.86 -24.45 -42.49
C ALA A 327 2.84 -25.45 -43.10
N LEU A 328 2.70 -26.70 -42.79
CA LEU A 328 3.19 -27.83 -43.58
C LEU A 328 2.01 -28.71 -43.95
N LEU A 329 1.98 -29.07 -45.17
CA LEU A 329 1.07 -29.90 -45.93
C LEU A 329 0.66 -31.20 -45.21
#